data_cc65160af2be59b8fc1b4f85a15611f0
#
_entry.id   cc65160af2be59b8fc1b4f85a15611f0
#
_cell.length_a   1.000
_cell.length_b   1.000
_cell.length_c   1.000
_cell.angle_alpha   90.00
_cell.angle_beta   90.00
_cell.angle_gamma   90.00
#
_symmetry.space_group_name_H-M   'P 1'
#
loop_
_entity.id
_entity.type
_entity.pdbx_description
1 polymer ?
#
loop_
_entity_poly.entity_id
_entity_poly.type
_entity_poly.pdbx_seq_one_letter_code
_entity_poly.pdbx_strand_id
1 'polypeptide(L)'
;SIVDIKKSKEIANHYSSKENKVFLAIDNTFMGPVFSQPINHGADIVLYSATKYIGGHSDLVAGAASGSSEIINRLKGMRVFMGNMATPFTSWLITRSLETLKIRMEKSAENAKIIAETLNNHPKIDKVHYLSLIEKDTEEYKVYKKQYSSSGGMISIDIKGGEKEAFKFLDNLKLVKLAVSLG
;
A
#
# COMPACT_ATOMS: atom_id res chain seq x y z
N SER A 1 -4.66 -10.16 -3.63
CA SER A 1 -5.00 -10.81 -2.35
C SER A 1 -4.86 -9.81 -1.20
N ILE A 2 -5.64 -9.98 -0.16
CA ILE A 2 -5.65 -9.18 1.05
C ILE A 2 -5.18 -10.06 2.22
N VAL A 3 -4.32 -9.51 3.06
CA VAL A 3 -3.90 -10.17 4.31
C VAL A 3 -4.87 -9.81 5.42
N ASP A 4 -5.39 -10.81 6.14
CA ASP A 4 -6.14 -10.59 7.37
C ASP A 4 -5.16 -10.28 8.52
N ILE A 5 -5.06 -9.01 8.86
CA ILE A 5 -4.10 -8.51 9.87
C ILE A 5 -4.40 -9.11 11.24
N LYS A 6 -5.69 -9.26 11.58
CA LYS A 6 -6.09 -9.83 12.88
C LYS A 6 -5.66 -11.30 12.99
N LYS A 7 -5.95 -12.12 11.99
CA LYS A 7 -5.51 -13.52 11.96
C LYS A 7 -3.99 -13.63 11.97
N SER A 8 -3.28 -12.77 11.23
CA SER A 8 -1.82 -12.72 11.25
C SER A 8 -1.28 -12.39 12.64
N LYS A 9 -1.95 -11.48 13.36
CA LYS A 9 -1.58 -11.16 14.76
C LYS A 9 -1.84 -12.33 15.71
N GLU A 10 -2.93 -13.05 15.54
CA GLU A 10 -3.22 -14.25 16.32
C GLU A 10 -2.12 -15.32 16.14
N ILE A 11 -1.65 -15.51 14.90
CA ILE A 11 -0.51 -16.39 14.61
C ILE A 11 0.77 -15.89 15.28
N ALA A 12 1.10 -14.60 15.15
CA ALA A 12 2.28 -14.01 15.79
C ALA A 12 2.25 -14.19 17.32
N ASN A 13 1.08 -14.02 17.94
CA ASN A 13 0.89 -14.22 19.36
C ASN A 13 1.04 -15.70 19.78
N HIS A 14 0.55 -16.64 18.95
CA HIS A 14 0.68 -18.07 19.20
C HIS A 14 2.14 -18.52 19.27
N TYR A 15 2.99 -17.96 18.42
CA TYR A 15 4.44 -18.27 18.39
C TYR A 15 5.29 -17.36 19.30
N SER A 16 4.68 -16.43 20.03
CA SER A 16 5.36 -15.59 21.01
C SER A 16 5.54 -16.31 22.34
N SER A 17 6.68 -16.10 22.99
CA SER A 17 6.95 -16.51 24.38
C SER A 17 7.34 -15.29 25.22
N LYS A 18 7.53 -15.50 26.54
CA LYS A 18 8.06 -14.45 27.44
C LYS A 18 9.46 -13.98 27.03
N GLU A 19 10.27 -14.89 26.50
CA GLU A 19 11.67 -14.65 26.13
C GLU A 19 11.81 -14.21 24.66
N ASN A 20 10.87 -14.61 23.80
CA ASN A 20 10.93 -14.32 22.35
C ASN A 20 9.56 -13.83 21.82
N LYS A 21 9.40 -12.51 21.75
CA LYS A 21 8.20 -11.89 21.23
C LYS A 21 8.26 -11.79 19.69
N VAL A 22 7.26 -12.35 19.04
CA VAL A 22 7.05 -12.24 17.59
C VAL A 22 6.23 -10.98 17.30
N PHE A 23 6.77 -10.08 16.48
CA PHE A 23 6.12 -8.84 16.07
C PHE A 23 5.49 -8.99 14.69
N LEU A 24 4.29 -8.44 14.52
CA LEU A 24 3.64 -8.31 13.22
C LEU A 24 3.97 -6.93 12.63
N ALA A 25 4.72 -6.92 11.53
CA ALA A 25 4.98 -5.74 10.72
C ALA A 25 4.11 -5.78 9.44
N ILE A 26 3.43 -4.68 9.14
CA ILE A 26 2.60 -4.52 7.95
C ILE A 26 3.16 -3.39 7.08
N ASP A 27 3.50 -3.71 5.85
CA ASP A 27 3.75 -2.69 4.82
C ASP A 27 2.40 -2.16 4.32
N ASN A 28 2.11 -0.90 4.65
CA ASN A 28 0.86 -0.23 4.31
C ASN A 28 1.05 0.84 3.21
N THR A 29 2.10 0.71 2.40
CA THR A 29 2.47 1.70 1.39
C THR A 29 1.32 2.03 0.44
N PHE A 30 0.61 1.02 -0.08
CA PHE A 30 -0.41 1.22 -1.11
C PHE A 30 -1.76 1.72 -0.61
N MET A 31 -2.12 1.39 0.62
CA MET A 31 -3.33 1.93 1.25
C MET A 31 -3.06 3.22 2.02
N GLY A 32 -1.81 3.44 2.37
CA GLY A 32 -1.38 4.61 3.13
C GLY A 32 -2.11 4.77 4.46
N PRO A 33 -1.83 5.83 5.22
CA PRO A 33 -2.53 6.12 6.46
C PRO A 33 -3.97 6.63 6.24
N VAL A 34 -4.33 6.93 4.98
CA VAL A 34 -5.66 7.45 4.62
C VAL A 34 -6.70 6.35 4.55
N PHE A 35 -6.35 5.19 3.97
CA PHE A 35 -7.32 4.12 3.68
C PHE A 35 -7.21 2.91 4.60
N SER A 36 -6.12 2.79 5.37
CA SER A 36 -5.92 1.68 6.30
C SER A 36 -5.13 2.12 7.52
N GLN A 37 -5.52 1.58 8.67
CA GLN A 37 -4.84 1.79 9.95
C GLN A 37 -4.50 0.43 10.60
N PRO A 38 -3.44 -0.24 10.16
CA PRO A 38 -3.11 -1.60 10.61
C PRO A 38 -2.91 -1.76 12.12
N ILE A 39 -2.48 -0.72 12.81
CA ILE A 39 -2.36 -0.71 14.29
C ILE A 39 -3.70 -1.06 14.95
N ASN A 40 -4.82 -0.53 14.43
CA ASN A 40 -6.16 -0.78 14.97
C ASN A 40 -6.62 -2.23 14.74
N HIS A 41 -5.90 -2.98 13.91
CA HIS A 41 -6.16 -4.39 13.62
C HIS A 41 -5.12 -5.34 14.24
N GLY A 42 -4.20 -4.80 15.06
CA GLY A 42 -3.24 -5.58 15.83
C GLY A 42 -1.80 -5.62 15.28
N ALA A 43 -1.47 -4.86 14.23
CA ALA A 43 -0.09 -4.71 13.82
C ALA A 43 0.75 -4.05 14.92
N ASP A 44 1.96 -4.53 15.14
CA ASP A 44 2.91 -3.93 16.09
C ASP A 44 3.70 -2.80 15.42
N ILE A 45 3.96 -2.96 14.12
CA ILE A 45 4.74 -2.02 13.31
C ILE A 45 4.03 -1.82 11.97
N VAL A 46 3.89 -0.57 11.55
CA VAL A 46 3.42 -0.22 10.21
C VAL A 46 4.55 0.44 9.45
N LEU A 47 4.83 -0.07 8.26
CA LEU A 47 5.89 0.42 7.39
C LEU A 47 5.28 1.13 6.18
N TYR A 48 5.97 2.13 5.68
CA TYR A 48 5.63 2.86 4.48
C TYR A 48 6.88 3.12 3.64
N SER A 49 6.82 2.83 2.36
CA SER A 49 7.69 3.50 1.39
C SER A 49 7.18 4.93 1.21
N ALA A 50 7.81 5.88 1.91
CA ALA A 50 7.46 7.29 1.77
C ALA A 50 7.78 7.84 0.37
N THR A 51 8.61 7.14 -0.39
CA THR A 51 8.87 7.34 -1.82
C THR A 51 7.59 7.34 -2.67
N LYS A 52 6.56 6.57 -2.25
CA LYS A 52 5.31 6.39 -2.97
C LYS A 52 4.31 7.52 -2.64
N TYR A 53 3.10 7.18 -2.24
CA TYR A 53 2.02 8.14 -1.99
C TYR A 53 2.34 9.24 -0.94
N ILE A 54 3.15 8.95 0.08
CA ILE A 54 3.50 9.95 1.11
C ILE A 54 4.28 11.08 0.47
N GLY A 55 5.34 10.81 -0.28
CA GLY A 55 6.06 11.81 -1.08
C GLY A 55 5.20 12.30 -2.23
N GLY A 56 4.74 11.38 -3.08
CA GLY A 56 3.70 11.61 -4.10
C GLY A 56 4.09 12.53 -5.26
N HIS A 57 5.39 12.81 -5.45
CA HIS A 57 5.90 13.70 -6.50
C HIS A 57 7.11 13.11 -7.24
N SER A 58 7.46 11.85 -6.98
CA SER A 58 8.63 11.16 -7.59
C SER A 58 9.97 11.90 -7.43
N ASP A 59 10.12 12.68 -6.36
CA ASP A 59 11.26 13.57 -6.10
C ASP A 59 12.05 13.21 -4.83
N LEU A 60 11.68 12.13 -4.15
CA LEU A 60 12.36 11.65 -2.95
C LEU A 60 12.38 10.12 -2.83
N VAL A 61 13.35 9.63 -2.10
CA VAL A 61 13.44 8.22 -1.65
C VAL A 61 13.51 8.22 -0.13
N ALA A 62 12.50 7.64 0.51
CA ALA A 62 12.45 7.56 1.97
C ALA A 62 11.52 6.43 2.45
N GLY A 63 11.69 6.06 3.72
CA GLY A 63 10.81 5.15 4.44
C GLY A 63 10.28 5.78 5.72
N ALA A 64 9.15 5.28 6.19
CA ALA A 64 8.60 5.66 7.49
C ALA A 64 8.12 4.41 8.24
N ALA A 65 8.20 4.45 9.56
CA ALA A 65 7.69 3.42 10.44
C ALA A 65 6.87 4.05 11.57
N SER A 66 5.76 3.39 11.91
CA SER A 66 4.89 3.76 13.02
C SER A 66 4.66 2.53 13.92
N GLY A 67 4.52 2.75 15.21
CA GLY A 67 4.31 1.69 16.21
C GLY A 67 4.36 2.25 17.63
N SER A 68 4.43 1.35 18.63
CA SER A 68 4.59 1.79 20.02
C SER A 68 5.90 2.55 20.24
N SER A 69 5.94 3.42 21.25
CA SER A 69 7.16 4.17 21.62
C SER A 69 8.35 3.24 21.89
N GLU A 70 8.11 2.08 22.49
CA GLU A 70 9.15 1.07 22.76
C GLU A 70 9.81 0.61 21.43
N ILE A 71 9.00 0.17 20.46
CA ILE A 71 9.48 -0.32 19.17
C ILE A 71 10.17 0.80 18.40
N ILE A 72 9.55 1.98 18.33
CA ILE A 72 10.09 3.11 17.59
C ILE A 72 11.41 3.61 18.19
N ASN A 73 11.58 3.59 19.51
CA ASN A 73 12.86 3.96 20.13
C ASN A 73 13.98 2.96 19.79
N ARG A 74 13.67 1.66 19.71
CA ARG A 74 14.63 0.64 19.23
C ARG A 74 15.03 0.90 17.76
N LEU A 75 14.05 1.17 16.90
CA LEU A 75 14.31 1.51 15.50
C LEU A 75 15.15 2.79 15.35
N LYS A 76 14.88 3.83 16.17
CA LYS A 76 15.69 5.05 16.20
C LYS A 76 17.15 4.76 16.59
N GLY A 77 17.38 3.91 17.58
CA GLY A 77 18.72 3.47 17.96
C GLY A 77 19.46 2.79 16.79
N MET A 78 18.82 1.80 16.17
CA MET A 78 19.41 1.11 14.99
C MET A 78 19.70 2.10 13.86
N ARG A 79 18.79 3.03 13.57
CA ARG A 79 18.97 4.05 12.52
C ARG A 79 20.23 4.90 12.74
N VAL A 80 20.52 5.27 13.98
CA VAL A 80 21.75 6.02 14.32
C VAL A 80 23.00 5.21 13.98
N PHE A 81 23.04 3.94 14.33
CA PHE A 81 24.20 3.09 14.03
C PHE A 81 24.35 2.80 12.53
N MET A 82 23.25 2.61 11.81
CA MET A 82 23.27 2.28 10.39
C MET A 82 23.40 3.50 9.47
N GLY A 83 23.19 4.71 9.99
CA GLY A 83 23.31 5.96 9.24
C GLY A 83 22.19 6.21 8.23
N ASN A 84 21.14 5.38 8.18
CA ASN A 84 20.04 5.48 7.22
C ASN A 84 18.98 6.51 7.65
N MET A 85 19.42 7.76 7.83
CA MET A 85 18.56 8.88 8.21
C MET A 85 18.18 9.72 6.99
N ALA A 86 16.91 10.16 6.96
CA ALA A 86 16.48 11.14 5.98
C ALA A 86 17.24 12.47 6.20
N THR A 87 17.65 13.11 5.11
CA THR A 87 18.26 14.44 5.18
C THR A 87 17.22 15.47 5.63
N PRO A 88 17.65 16.66 6.14
CA PRO A 88 16.74 17.75 6.45
C PRO A 88 15.86 18.15 5.26
N PHE A 89 16.42 18.17 4.06
CA PHE A 89 15.68 18.48 2.84
C PHE A 89 14.61 17.41 2.51
N THR A 90 14.98 16.14 2.57
CA THR A 90 14.00 15.03 2.38
C THR A 90 12.89 15.08 3.43
N SER A 91 13.23 15.37 4.68
CA SER A 91 12.27 15.50 5.77
C SER A 91 11.29 16.66 5.53
N TRP A 92 11.79 17.78 5.04
CA TRP A 92 10.96 18.93 4.66
C TRP A 92 10.02 18.59 3.50
N LEU A 93 10.51 17.93 2.45
CA LEU A 93 9.68 17.47 1.33
C LEU A 93 8.56 16.55 1.80
N ILE A 94 8.86 15.59 2.68
CA ILE A 94 7.85 14.70 3.25
C ILE A 94 6.78 15.49 4.01
N THR A 95 7.20 16.40 4.90
CA THR A 95 6.28 17.23 5.70
C THR A 95 5.34 18.02 4.80
N ARG A 96 5.90 18.70 3.79
CA ARG A 96 5.12 19.44 2.79
C ARG A 96 4.14 18.54 2.03
N SER A 97 4.57 17.35 1.64
CA SER A 97 3.77 16.42 0.84
C SER A 97 2.61 15.83 1.64
N LEU A 98 2.72 15.72 2.96
CA LEU A 98 1.63 15.26 3.83
C LEU A 98 0.40 16.19 3.78
N GLU A 99 0.59 17.48 3.55
CA GLU A 99 -0.50 18.47 3.45
C GLU A 99 -1.54 18.09 2.37
N THR A 100 -1.10 17.49 1.28
CA THR A 100 -1.96 17.10 0.16
C THR A 100 -2.21 15.60 0.06
N LEU A 101 -1.65 14.79 0.96
CA LEU A 101 -1.70 13.33 0.88
C LEU A 101 -3.14 12.80 0.73
N LYS A 102 -4.05 13.26 1.58
CA LYS A 102 -5.43 12.81 1.57
C LYS A 102 -6.11 13.11 0.24
N ILE A 103 -6.02 14.34 -0.25
CA ILE A 103 -6.63 14.78 -1.51
C ILE A 103 -6.08 13.96 -2.69
N ARG A 104 -4.77 13.73 -2.74
CA ARG A 104 -4.13 12.96 -3.81
C ARG A 104 -4.56 11.50 -3.80
N MET A 105 -4.59 10.87 -2.62
CA MET A 105 -4.99 9.47 -2.49
C MET A 105 -6.48 9.28 -2.80
N GLU A 106 -7.36 10.14 -2.30
CA GLU A 106 -8.79 10.08 -2.57
C GLU A 106 -9.07 10.23 -4.07
N LYS A 107 -8.42 11.19 -4.74
CA LYS A 107 -8.58 11.37 -6.19
C LYS A 107 -8.03 10.20 -7.00
N SER A 108 -6.88 9.66 -6.59
CA SER A 108 -6.32 8.45 -7.20
C SER A 108 -7.28 7.25 -7.08
N ALA A 109 -7.88 7.04 -5.91
CA ALA A 109 -8.83 5.95 -5.69
C ALA A 109 -10.13 6.14 -6.48
N GLU A 110 -10.65 7.35 -6.58
CA GLU A 110 -11.81 7.69 -7.41
C GLU A 110 -11.55 7.36 -8.89
N ASN A 111 -10.42 7.81 -9.43
CA ASN A 111 -10.02 7.54 -10.80
C ASN A 111 -9.81 6.04 -11.05
N ALA A 112 -9.14 5.35 -10.12
CA ALA A 112 -8.90 3.91 -10.20
C ALA A 112 -10.20 3.12 -10.25
N LYS A 113 -11.21 3.51 -9.47
CA LYS A 113 -12.53 2.87 -9.49
C LYS A 113 -13.18 2.97 -10.86
N ILE A 114 -13.22 4.16 -11.46
CA ILE A 114 -13.80 4.39 -12.81
C ILE A 114 -13.07 3.54 -13.85
N ILE A 115 -11.73 3.53 -13.80
CA ILE A 115 -10.91 2.74 -14.73
C ILE A 115 -11.18 1.24 -14.55
N ALA A 116 -11.19 0.74 -13.31
CA ALA A 116 -11.42 -0.67 -13.02
C ALA A 116 -12.80 -1.13 -13.50
N GLU A 117 -13.86 -0.35 -13.26
CA GLU A 117 -15.22 -0.64 -13.72
C GLU A 117 -15.32 -0.64 -15.25
N THR A 118 -14.64 0.30 -15.92
CA THR A 118 -14.58 0.37 -17.38
C THR A 118 -13.86 -0.84 -17.98
N LEU A 119 -12.68 -1.19 -17.42
CA LEU A 119 -11.87 -2.30 -17.92
C LEU A 119 -12.52 -3.66 -17.64
N ASN A 120 -13.27 -3.79 -16.55
CA ASN A 120 -13.94 -5.04 -16.19
C ASN A 120 -14.96 -5.52 -17.25
N ASN A 121 -15.48 -4.60 -18.05
CA ASN A 121 -16.41 -4.87 -19.15
C ASN A 121 -15.73 -4.87 -20.54
N HIS A 122 -14.41 -4.72 -20.59
CA HIS A 122 -13.71 -4.58 -21.86
C HIS A 122 -13.42 -5.95 -22.50
N PRO A 123 -13.76 -6.17 -23.79
CA PRO A 123 -13.67 -7.49 -24.44
C PRO A 123 -12.28 -8.12 -24.51
N LYS A 124 -11.21 -7.30 -24.45
CA LYS A 124 -9.82 -7.74 -24.47
C LYS A 124 -9.20 -7.95 -23.09
N ILE A 125 -9.93 -7.66 -22.01
CA ILE A 125 -9.51 -7.90 -20.64
C ILE A 125 -10.10 -9.25 -20.20
N ASP A 126 -9.27 -10.07 -19.59
CA ASP A 126 -9.69 -11.35 -19.02
C ASP A 126 -10.18 -11.16 -17.58
N LYS A 127 -9.39 -10.45 -16.78
CA LYS A 127 -9.73 -10.16 -15.39
C LYS A 127 -9.18 -8.82 -14.93
N VAL A 128 -9.95 -8.13 -14.11
CA VAL A 128 -9.52 -6.94 -13.38
C VAL A 128 -9.41 -7.27 -11.89
N HIS A 129 -8.23 -7.09 -11.33
CA HIS A 129 -7.96 -7.26 -9.91
C HIS A 129 -8.04 -5.90 -9.22
N TYR A 130 -9.16 -5.62 -8.59
CA TYR A 130 -9.41 -4.39 -7.84
C TYR A 130 -10.30 -4.67 -6.65
N LEU A 131 -10.04 -4.04 -5.50
CA LEU A 131 -10.68 -4.42 -4.24
C LEU A 131 -12.21 -4.28 -4.25
N SER A 132 -12.77 -3.29 -4.95
CA SER A 132 -14.23 -3.14 -5.05
C SER A 132 -14.92 -4.20 -5.92
N LEU A 133 -14.15 -4.95 -6.70
CA LEU A 133 -14.64 -6.01 -7.59
C LEU A 133 -14.56 -7.40 -6.94
N ILE A 134 -14.11 -7.50 -5.69
CA ILE A 134 -14.10 -8.77 -4.95
C ILE A 134 -15.56 -9.21 -4.72
N GLU A 135 -15.83 -10.49 -4.91
CA GLU A 135 -17.14 -11.11 -4.68
C GLU A 135 -17.58 -10.93 -3.22
N LYS A 136 -18.80 -10.41 -3.02
CA LYS A 136 -19.30 -9.97 -1.71
C LYS A 136 -19.44 -11.08 -0.68
N ASP A 137 -19.64 -12.32 -1.11
CA ASP A 137 -19.86 -13.47 -0.22
C ASP A 137 -18.57 -14.16 0.22
N THR A 138 -17.42 -13.63 -0.18
CA THR A 138 -16.10 -14.19 0.15
C THR A 138 -15.54 -13.69 1.49
N GLU A 139 -14.71 -14.49 2.13
CA GLU A 139 -13.94 -14.07 3.31
C GLU A 139 -13.02 -12.90 3.00
N GLU A 140 -12.45 -12.86 1.79
CA GLU A 140 -11.60 -11.77 1.33
C GLU A 140 -12.37 -10.44 1.32
N TYR A 141 -13.63 -10.41 0.87
CA TYR A 141 -14.49 -9.23 0.91
C TYR A 141 -14.77 -8.77 2.35
N LYS A 142 -15.02 -9.70 3.26
CA LYS A 142 -15.26 -9.37 4.69
C LYS A 142 -14.01 -8.72 5.31
N VAL A 143 -12.82 -9.26 5.02
CA VAL A 143 -11.54 -8.68 5.45
C VAL A 143 -11.34 -7.30 4.84
N TYR A 144 -11.58 -7.15 3.53
CA TYR A 144 -11.52 -5.85 2.85
C TYR A 144 -12.38 -4.80 3.54
N LYS A 145 -13.65 -5.10 3.73
CA LYS A 145 -14.61 -4.15 4.33
C LYS A 145 -14.28 -3.79 5.77
N LYS A 146 -13.61 -4.67 6.50
CA LYS A 146 -13.22 -4.46 7.90
C LYS A 146 -11.96 -3.62 8.04
N GLN A 147 -10.99 -3.77 7.16
CA GLN A 147 -9.65 -3.20 7.31
C GLN A 147 -9.40 -1.94 6.49
N TYR A 148 -10.21 -1.70 5.43
CA TYR A 148 -9.96 -0.64 4.47
C TYR A 148 -11.20 0.24 4.27
N SER A 149 -10.99 1.55 4.27
CA SER A 149 -12.05 2.54 3.98
C SER A 149 -12.24 2.80 2.49
N SER A 150 -11.31 2.36 1.64
CA SER A 150 -11.33 2.54 0.19
C SER A 150 -10.70 1.34 -0.52
N SER A 151 -10.92 1.22 -1.82
CA SER A 151 -10.23 0.24 -2.68
C SER A 151 -8.82 0.68 -3.09
N GLY A 152 -8.44 1.91 -2.78
CA GLY A 152 -7.15 2.48 -3.15
C GLY A 152 -6.98 2.77 -4.64
N GLY A 153 -5.74 3.12 -5.03
CA GLY A 153 -5.38 3.51 -6.38
C GLY A 153 -4.74 2.41 -7.24
N MET A 154 -4.57 1.19 -6.70
CA MET A 154 -3.85 0.10 -7.39
C MET A 154 -4.82 -0.82 -8.12
N ILE A 155 -4.55 -1.04 -9.41
CA ILE A 155 -5.30 -1.95 -10.29
C ILE A 155 -4.30 -2.90 -10.94
N SER A 156 -4.64 -4.18 -11.05
CA SER A 156 -3.95 -5.12 -11.92
C SER A 156 -4.94 -5.70 -12.91
N ILE A 157 -4.48 -5.99 -14.12
CA ILE A 157 -5.32 -6.53 -15.19
C ILE A 157 -4.64 -7.71 -15.86
N ASP A 158 -5.42 -8.72 -16.18
CA ASP A 158 -5.03 -9.84 -17.03
C ASP A 158 -5.57 -9.56 -18.43
N ILE A 159 -4.68 -9.50 -19.43
CA ILE A 159 -5.02 -9.21 -20.82
C ILE A 159 -5.16 -10.53 -21.58
N LYS A 160 -6.25 -10.69 -22.34
CA LYS A 160 -6.46 -11.87 -23.20
C LYS A 160 -5.38 -11.96 -24.26
N GLY A 161 -4.84 -13.17 -24.45
CA GLY A 161 -3.82 -13.46 -25.44
C GLY A 161 -2.40 -13.56 -24.88
N GLY A 162 -2.20 -13.27 -23.59
CA GLY A 162 -0.95 -13.49 -22.88
C GLY A 162 0.08 -12.36 -23.00
N GLU A 163 1.36 -12.70 -22.87
CA GLU A 163 2.46 -11.75 -22.72
C GLU A 163 2.61 -10.80 -23.91
N LYS A 164 2.50 -11.32 -25.12
CA LYS A 164 2.63 -10.52 -26.35
C LYS A 164 1.60 -9.39 -26.44
N GLU A 165 0.36 -9.70 -26.12
CA GLU A 165 -0.73 -8.73 -26.10
C GLU A 165 -0.61 -7.75 -24.95
N ALA A 166 -0.08 -8.19 -23.81
CA ALA A 166 0.23 -7.33 -22.66
C ALA A 166 1.30 -6.30 -23.02
N PHE A 167 2.41 -6.69 -23.66
CA PHE A 167 3.40 -5.75 -24.16
C PHE A 167 2.82 -4.79 -25.21
N LYS A 168 2.04 -5.30 -26.15
CA LYS A 168 1.37 -4.45 -27.14
C LYS A 168 0.43 -3.43 -26.49
N PHE A 169 -0.24 -3.80 -25.40
CA PHE A 169 -1.06 -2.87 -24.61
C PHE A 169 -0.19 -1.77 -24.01
N LEU A 170 0.91 -2.14 -23.34
CA LEU A 170 1.83 -1.18 -22.71
C LEU A 170 2.44 -0.21 -23.72
N ASP A 171 2.87 -0.70 -24.87
CA ASP A 171 3.48 0.10 -25.96
C ASP A 171 2.51 1.13 -26.56
N ASN A 172 1.22 0.89 -26.47
CA ASN A 172 0.19 1.79 -26.99
C ASN A 172 -0.38 2.78 -25.96
N LEU A 173 0.08 2.74 -24.71
CA LEU A 173 -0.32 3.71 -23.69
C LEU A 173 0.21 5.11 -24.04
N LYS A 174 -0.69 6.10 -24.05
CA LYS A 174 -0.35 7.49 -24.36
C LYS A 174 -0.32 8.37 -23.12
N LEU A 175 -1.34 8.26 -22.27
CA LEU A 175 -1.49 9.07 -21.06
C LEU A 175 -0.74 8.44 -19.89
N VAL A 176 -0.97 7.15 -19.65
CA VAL A 176 -0.28 6.38 -18.63
C VAL A 176 1.12 6.05 -19.11
N LYS A 177 2.12 6.24 -18.27
CA LYS A 177 3.53 6.00 -18.58
C LYS A 177 4.02 4.71 -17.94
N LEU A 178 4.91 4.00 -18.64
CA LEU A 178 5.67 2.91 -18.06
C LEU A 178 6.69 3.49 -17.06
N ALA A 179 6.66 3.03 -15.84
CA ALA A 179 7.55 3.50 -14.79
C ALA A 179 7.86 2.37 -13.79
N VAL A 180 8.99 2.48 -13.08
CA VAL A 180 9.43 1.53 -12.04
C VAL A 180 8.88 1.89 -10.66
N SER A 181 8.22 3.01 -10.52
CA SER A 181 7.68 3.53 -9.27
C SER A 181 6.32 4.19 -9.51
N LEU A 182 5.63 4.48 -8.42
CA LEU A 182 4.33 5.15 -8.39
C LEU A 182 4.27 6.15 -7.23
N GLY A 183 3.27 7.03 -7.20
CA GLY A 183 3.07 8.03 -6.16
C GLY A 183 3.00 9.44 -6.70
#